data_bebbaf164ace337e7f0dd76dca9e24c6
#
_entry.id   bebbaf164ace337e7f0dd76dca9e24c6
#
_cell.length_a   1.000
_cell.length_b   1.000
_cell.length_c   1.000
_cell.angle_alpha   90.00
_cell.angle_beta   90.00
_cell.angle_gamma   90.00
#
_symmetry.space_group_name_H-M   'P 1'
#
loop_
_entity.id
_entity.type
_entity.pdbx_description
1 polymer ?
#
loop_
_entity_poly.entity_id
_entity_poly.type
_entity_poly.pdbx_seq_one_letter_code
_entity_poly.pdbx_strand_id
1 'polypeptide(L)'
;MRSHGVLQFGLGVALMAGAVSVATAADDKTMVPIPKGEFTMGSSEHSDEAQHQVVLDAYMIDKFEASNKRYKEFMKATSHQAPAYWDDPRLSKPDQPVVGVDWNDASEFCKWEGKRLPTEAEWERAAKGPQGDNHYPWGHTLDPKKANYGQNIGRTTPIDSYPEGVSGFGAYNMAGNVFEWVQDWYDLKYYKESPALNPPGAEKGYNFANQGPVRVLRGGSWLAPATSLHTSHRFWNQPENNSYGVGLGFRCAKSVQTVSDEAMQAGRDAFIQALVAMGAEKNADAMAAIEKALAADPGNMEYQATRDLIKNAMKKTMKNN
;
A
#
# COMPACT_ATOMS: atom_id res chain seq x y z
N MET A 1 19.08 -73.21 21.14
CA MET A 1 18.17 -72.33 20.38
C MET A 1 18.47 -70.86 20.83
N ARG A 2 19.17 -70.13 19.99
CA ARG A 2 19.55 -68.73 20.28
C ARG A 2 18.76 -67.86 19.34
N SER A 3 17.90 -67.00 19.87
CA SER A 3 17.17 -65.98 19.13
C SER A 3 18.00 -64.70 18.98
N HIS A 4 18.20 -64.27 17.75
CA HIS A 4 18.88 -63.00 17.44
C HIS A 4 17.85 -61.86 17.46
N GLY A 5 18.01 -60.92 18.38
CA GLY A 5 17.27 -59.68 18.38
C GLY A 5 17.92 -58.66 17.40
N VAL A 6 17.13 -58.16 16.46
CA VAL A 6 17.51 -57.10 15.55
C VAL A 6 17.11 -55.77 16.20
N LEU A 7 18.09 -54.92 16.51
CA LEU A 7 17.86 -53.53 16.90
C LEU A 7 17.58 -52.70 15.64
N GLN A 8 16.37 -52.17 15.55
CA GLN A 8 16.06 -51.11 14.59
C GLN A 8 16.34 -49.73 15.22
N PHE A 9 17.33 -49.03 14.66
CA PHE A 9 17.55 -47.61 14.93
C PHE A 9 16.58 -46.78 14.07
N GLY A 10 15.58 -46.23 14.69
CA GLY A 10 14.71 -45.22 14.05
C GLY A 10 15.37 -43.87 14.06
N LEU A 11 15.79 -43.40 12.89
CA LEU A 11 16.24 -42.01 12.69
C LEU A 11 15.01 -41.12 12.57
N GLY A 12 14.64 -40.42 13.64
CA GLY A 12 13.61 -39.41 13.63
C GLY A 12 14.12 -38.11 13.00
N VAL A 13 13.77 -37.87 11.74
CA VAL A 13 13.95 -36.56 11.12
C VAL A 13 12.80 -35.66 11.57
N ALA A 14 13.08 -34.77 12.50
CA ALA A 14 12.16 -33.70 12.86
C ALA A 14 12.10 -32.69 11.72
N LEU A 15 11.08 -32.76 10.86
CA LEU A 15 10.72 -31.66 9.95
C LEU A 15 10.20 -30.50 10.79
N MET A 16 11.02 -29.49 10.98
CA MET A 16 10.57 -28.16 11.36
C MET A 16 9.74 -27.58 10.21
N ALA A 17 8.44 -27.77 10.28
CA ALA A 17 7.50 -27.05 9.42
C ALA A 17 7.49 -25.57 9.85
N GLY A 18 8.32 -24.77 9.21
CA GLY A 18 8.18 -23.33 9.27
C GLY A 18 6.81 -22.95 8.70
N ALA A 19 5.88 -22.58 9.55
CA ALA A 19 4.62 -22.00 9.13
C ALA A 19 4.91 -20.64 8.46
N VAL A 20 5.05 -20.64 7.13
CA VAL A 20 4.91 -19.44 6.32
C VAL A 20 3.44 -19.07 6.41
N SER A 21 3.16 -18.07 7.27
CA SER A 21 1.85 -17.45 7.36
C SER A 21 1.61 -16.74 6.03
N VAL A 22 0.90 -17.39 5.12
CA VAL A 22 0.33 -16.75 3.94
C VAL A 22 -0.77 -15.84 4.47
N ALA A 23 -0.47 -14.56 4.62
CA ALA A 23 -1.48 -13.55 4.90
C ALA A 23 -2.47 -13.57 3.71
N THR A 24 -3.61 -14.18 3.94
CA THR A 24 -4.76 -14.09 3.03
C THR A 24 -5.17 -12.63 2.92
N ALA A 25 -5.42 -12.15 1.71
CA ALA A 25 -5.86 -10.78 1.40
C ALA A 25 -7.31 -10.48 1.89
N ALA A 26 -7.76 -11.19 2.92
CA ALA A 26 -9.05 -10.98 3.58
C ALA A 26 -8.81 -10.27 4.92
N ASP A 27 -9.34 -9.06 5.03
CA ASP A 27 -9.52 -8.29 6.27
C ASP A 27 -8.27 -7.60 6.86
N ASP A 28 -7.50 -6.89 6.05
CA ASP A 28 -6.59 -5.89 6.61
C ASP A 28 -7.39 -4.65 7.05
N LYS A 29 -7.94 -4.69 8.26
CA LYS A 29 -8.71 -3.59 8.90
C LYS A 29 -7.91 -2.30 9.02
N THR A 30 -6.63 -2.34 8.67
CA THR A 30 -5.72 -1.18 8.66
C THR A 30 -5.71 -0.44 7.33
N MET A 31 -6.33 -0.99 6.28
CA MET A 31 -6.45 -0.37 4.96
C MET A 31 -7.90 -0.07 4.59
N VAL A 32 -8.10 0.92 3.74
CA VAL A 32 -9.39 1.23 3.14
C VAL A 32 -9.36 0.92 1.64
N PRO A 33 -10.40 0.27 1.10
CA PRO A 33 -10.53 0.00 -0.32
C PRO A 33 -10.95 1.26 -1.07
N ILE A 34 -10.22 1.60 -2.12
CA ILE A 34 -10.59 2.66 -3.06
C ILE A 34 -11.00 1.97 -4.37
N PRO A 35 -12.28 2.06 -4.77
CA PRO A 35 -12.75 1.41 -5.98
C PRO A 35 -12.19 2.11 -7.22
N LYS A 36 -12.08 1.35 -8.32
CA LYS A 36 -11.81 1.91 -9.64
C LYS A 36 -12.78 3.04 -9.95
N GLY A 37 -12.28 4.13 -10.48
CA GLY A 37 -13.12 5.26 -10.82
C GLY A 37 -12.39 6.48 -11.31
N GLU A 38 -13.18 7.40 -11.86
CA GLU A 38 -12.75 8.70 -12.33
C GLU A 38 -12.89 9.76 -11.23
N PHE A 39 -12.03 10.76 -11.25
CA PHE A 39 -12.14 11.95 -10.42
C PHE A 39 -11.41 13.14 -11.05
N THR A 40 -11.75 14.35 -10.60
CA THR A 40 -11.03 15.56 -10.97
C THR A 40 -9.85 15.75 -10.05
N MET A 41 -8.63 15.53 -10.56
CA MET A 41 -7.39 15.82 -9.85
C MET A 41 -7.01 17.28 -9.99
N GLY A 42 -6.44 17.86 -8.92
CA GLY A 42 -6.00 19.25 -8.91
C GLY A 42 -7.08 20.23 -8.49
N SER A 43 -6.76 21.51 -8.63
CA SER A 43 -7.62 22.66 -8.33
C SER A 43 -7.34 23.83 -9.28
N SER A 44 -8.11 24.92 -9.14
CA SER A 44 -7.83 26.17 -9.84
C SER A 44 -7.04 27.18 -8.99
N GLU A 45 -6.58 26.80 -7.80
CA GLU A 45 -5.99 27.72 -6.83
C GLU A 45 -4.52 28.02 -7.13
N HIS A 46 -3.78 27.02 -7.64
CA HIS A 46 -2.37 27.16 -7.96
C HIS A 46 -2.05 26.65 -9.37
N SER A 47 -1.04 27.24 -9.99
CA SER A 47 -0.68 26.97 -11.39
C SER A 47 -0.11 25.56 -11.62
N ASP A 48 0.41 24.92 -10.58
CA ASP A 48 0.96 23.56 -10.58
C ASP A 48 -0.07 22.49 -10.20
N GLU A 49 -1.31 22.92 -9.86
CA GLU A 49 -2.44 22.08 -9.49
C GLU A 49 -3.53 22.07 -10.58
N ALA A 50 -3.18 22.26 -11.85
CA ALA A 50 -4.15 22.36 -12.95
C ALA A 50 -5.15 21.18 -12.96
N GLN A 51 -6.46 21.49 -12.91
CA GLN A 51 -7.50 20.47 -12.92
C GLN A 51 -7.47 19.64 -14.18
N HIS A 52 -7.56 18.31 -14.03
CA HIS A 52 -7.66 17.35 -15.11
C HIS A 52 -8.37 16.08 -14.64
N GLN A 53 -8.90 15.31 -15.59
CA GLN A 53 -9.58 14.05 -15.29
C GLN A 53 -8.57 12.91 -15.17
N VAL A 54 -8.71 12.13 -14.10
CA VAL A 54 -7.88 10.94 -13.84
C VAL A 54 -8.78 9.75 -13.55
N VAL A 55 -8.45 8.62 -14.16
CA VAL A 55 -9.06 7.32 -13.89
C VAL A 55 -8.03 6.45 -13.18
N LEU A 56 -8.36 5.94 -12.01
CA LEU A 56 -7.54 5.00 -11.26
C LEU A 56 -8.17 3.62 -11.23
N ASP A 57 -7.38 2.59 -11.37
CA ASP A 57 -7.78 1.23 -11.02
C ASP A 57 -8.00 1.11 -9.51
N ALA A 58 -8.66 0.03 -9.07
CA ALA A 58 -8.87 -0.21 -7.65
C ALA A 58 -7.55 -0.42 -6.91
N TYR A 59 -7.44 0.15 -5.71
CA TYR A 59 -6.29 -0.03 -4.82
C TYR A 59 -6.74 0.00 -3.36
N MET A 60 -5.83 -0.38 -2.47
CA MET A 60 -5.97 -0.20 -1.03
C MET A 60 -5.01 0.90 -0.57
N ILE A 61 -5.42 1.71 0.40
CA ILE A 61 -4.55 2.68 1.06
C ILE A 61 -4.65 2.51 2.57
N ASP A 62 -3.56 2.72 3.29
CA ASP A 62 -3.57 2.67 4.75
C ASP A 62 -4.62 3.64 5.31
N LYS A 63 -5.45 3.14 6.21
CA LYS A 63 -6.48 3.93 6.89
C LYS A 63 -5.88 5.07 7.69
N PHE A 64 -4.70 4.85 8.24
CA PHE A 64 -3.95 5.77 9.09
C PHE A 64 -2.55 6.00 8.54
N GLU A 65 -1.90 7.07 9.00
CA GLU A 65 -0.46 7.28 8.84
C GLU A 65 0.33 6.11 9.45
N ALA A 66 1.55 5.87 8.99
CA ALA A 66 2.45 4.90 9.62
C ALA A 66 2.77 5.35 11.05
N SER A 67 2.42 4.55 12.05
CA SER A 67 2.63 4.89 13.46
C SER A 67 4.04 4.55 13.94
N ASN A 68 4.50 5.22 15.00
CA ASN A 68 5.74 4.87 15.68
C ASN A 68 5.78 3.40 16.12
N LYS A 69 4.64 2.83 16.54
CA LYS A 69 4.53 1.41 16.88
C LYS A 69 4.89 0.51 15.70
N ARG A 70 4.27 0.75 14.52
CA ARG A 70 4.55 -0.04 13.30
C ARG A 70 5.99 0.15 12.85
N TYR A 71 6.50 1.38 12.88
CA TYR A 71 7.86 1.69 12.47
C TYR A 71 8.92 1.04 13.39
N LYS A 72 8.64 0.93 14.68
CA LYS A 72 9.48 0.19 15.63
C LYS A 72 9.63 -1.28 15.27
N GLU A 73 8.55 -1.94 14.83
CA GLU A 73 8.63 -3.33 14.38
C GLU A 73 9.46 -3.48 13.11
N PHE A 74 9.34 -2.52 12.18
CA PHE A 74 10.19 -2.45 10.98
C PHE A 74 11.67 -2.33 11.34
N MET A 75 12.04 -1.37 12.18
CA MET A 75 13.44 -1.20 12.63
C MET A 75 13.97 -2.47 13.28
N LYS A 76 13.18 -3.13 14.12
CA LYS A 76 13.56 -4.37 14.77
C LYS A 76 13.76 -5.53 13.78
N ALA A 77 12.91 -5.64 12.77
CA ALA A 77 12.94 -6.72 11.79
C ALA A 77 14.08 -6.57 10.78
N THR A 78 14.45 -5.34 10.43
CA THR A 78 15.39 -5.03 9.35
C THR A 78 16.74 -4.45 9.82
N SER A 79 16.87 -4.15 11.11
CA SER A 79 17.99 -3.37 11.67
C SER A 79 18.09 -1.96 11.08
N HIS A 80 16.97 -1.41 10.61
CA HIS A 80 16.90 -0.05 10.09
C HIS A 80 17.19 0.98 11.19
N GLN A 81 17.82 2.09 10.81
CA GLN A 81 18.16 3.14 11.77
C GLN A 81 16.91 3.88 12.26
N ALA A 82 16.96 4.39 13.49
CA ALA A 82 15.90 5.23 14.00
C ALA A 82 15.86 6.57 13.24
N PRO A 83 14.65 7.05 12.90
CA PRO A 83 14.50 8.35 12.23
C PRO A 83 14.90 9.50 13.16
N ALA A 84 15.12 10.67 12.59
CA ALA A 84 15.27 11.90 13.35
C ALA A 84 14.06 12.08 14.29
N TYR A 85 14.26 12.69 15.43
CA TYR A 85 13.21 12.95 16.45
C TYR A 85 12.62 11.70 17.13
N TRP A 86 13.20 10.49 16.95
CA TRP A 86 12.71 9.26 17.58
C TRP A 86 12.60 9.35 19.10
N ASP A 87 13.49 10.10 19.72
CA ASP A 87 13.53 10.30 21.19
C ASP A 87 12.81 11.57 21.66
N ASP A 88 12.16 12.34 20.77
CA ASP A 88 11.38 13.52 21.17
C ASP A 88 10.05 13.06 21.80
N PRO A 89 9.85 13.31 23.12
CA PRO A 89 8.66 12.81 23.84
C PRO A 89 7.33 13.43 23.36
N ARG A 90 7.38 14.49 22.56
CA ARG A 90 6.20 15.10 21.92
C ARG A 90 5.73 14.31 20.71
N LEU A 91 6.65 13.56 20.05
CA LEU A 91 6.46 12.98 18.71
C LEU A 91 6.59 11.45 18.69
N SER A 92 7.11 10.84 19.77
CA SER A 92 7.52 9.44 19.81
C SER A 92 6.54 8.48 20.50
N LYS A 93 5.29 8.89 20.78
CA LYS A 93 4.31 7.97 21.37
C LYS A 93 3.92 6.89 20.35
N PRO A 94 3.67 5.65 20.80
CA PRO A 94 3.41 4.52 19.91
C PRO A 94 2.26 4.73 18.91
N ASP A 95 1.25 5.47 19.30
CA ASP A 95 0.02 5.76 18.55
C ASP A 95 0.09 7.04 17.69
N GLN A 96 1.18 7.81 17.79
CA GLN A 96 1.43 8.96 16.92
C GLN A 96 2.07 8.50 15.60
N PRO A 97 1.93 9.28 14.50
CA PRO A 97 2.64 9.00 13.26
C PRO A 97 4.16 9.07 13.47
N VAL A 98 4.89 8.20 12.79
CA VAL A 98 6.34 8.33 12.71
C VAL A 98 6.69 9.59 11.93
N VAL A 99 7.68 10.34 12.44
CA VAL A 99 8.20 11.57 11.80
C VAL A 99 9.72 11.55 11.72
N GLY A 100 10.28 12.45 10.91
CA GLY A 100 11.72 12.51 10.70
C GLY A 100 12.25 11.43 9.80
N VAL A 101 11.38 10.86 8.98
CA VAL A 101 11.69 9.87 7.93
C VAL A 101 11.92 10.56 6.60
N ASP A 102 12.89 10.11 5.84
CA ASP A 102 13.07 10.51 4.46
C ASP A 102 12.23 9.66 3.49
N TRP A 103 12.29 9.95 2.19
CA TRP A 103 11.51 9.22 1.20
C TRP A 103 11.92 7.75 1.07
N ASN A 104 13.23 7.46 1.23
CA ASN A 104 13.76 6.10 1.15
C ASN A 104 13.30 5.28 2.35
N ASP A 105 13.37 5.84 3.56
CA ASP A 105 12.87 5.25 4.79
C ASP A 105 11.39 4.83 4.65
N ALA A 106 10.56 5.76 4.15
CA ALA A 106 9.13 5.54 3.92
C ALA A 106 8.88 4.45 2.87
N SER A 107 9.64 4.47 1.77
CA SER A 107 9.55 3.48 0.70
C SER A 107 9.96 2.08 1.17
N GLU A 108 11.05 1.97 1.95
CA GLU A 108 11.54 0.70 2.49
C GLU A 108 10.58 0.11 3.52
N PHE A 109 9.99 0.94 4.38
CA PHE A 109 8.94 0.51 5.29
C PHE A 109 7.75 -0.07 4.55
N CYS A 110 7.22 0.65 3.55
CA CYS A 110 6.07 0.16 2.78
C CYS A 110 6.39 -1.16 2.06
N LYS A 111 7.60 -1.30 1.49
CA LYS A 111 8.05 -2.56 0.88
C LYS A 111 8.15 -3.71 1.89
N TRP A 112 8.63 -3.44 3.09
CA TRP A 112 8.70 -4.44 4.16
C TRP A 112 7.32 -4.98 4.54
N GLU A 113 6.28 -4.12 4.53
CA GLU A 113 4.90 -4.54 4.73
C GLU A 113 4.24 -5.19 3.48
N GLY A 114 4.97 -5.38 2.38
CA GLY A 114 4.41 -5.88 1.12
C GLY A 114 3.49 -4.86 0.42
N LYS A 115 3.75 -3.58 0.63
CA LYS A 115 3.05 -2.41 0.12
C LYS A 115 4.01 -1.50 -0.65
N ARG A 116 3.55 -0.30 -1.02
CA ARG A 116 4.33 0.77 -1.62
C ARG A 116 3.83 2.13 -1.13
N LEU A 117 4.56 3.19 -1.39
CA LEU A 117 3.98 4.52 -1.26
C LEU A 117 2.81 4.69 -2.26
N PRO A 118 1.76 5.45 -1.91
CA PRO A 118 0.73 5.81 -2.87
C PRO A 118 1.31 6.71 -3.97
N THR A 119 0.76 6.66 -5.18
CA THR A 119 0.99 7.74 -6.14
C THR A 119 0.30 9.01 -5.67
N GLU A 120 0.70 10.17 -6.17
CA GLU A 120 0.06 11.45 -5.86
C GLU A 120 -1.44 11.42 -6.20
N ALA A 121 -1.79 10.83 -7.34
CA ALA A 121 -3.18 10.68 -7.77
C ALA A 121 -3.99 9.75 -6.85
N GLU A 122 -3.41 8.64 -6.40
CA GLU A 122 -4.05 7.74 -5.43
C GLU A 122 -4.28 8.45 -4.09
N TRP A 123 -3.28 9.18 -3.60
CA TRP A 123 -3.41 9.94 -2.38
C TRP A 123 -4.53 10.97 -2.46
N GLU A 124 -4.57 11.77 -3.54
CA GLU A 124 -5.59 12.80 -3.74
C GLU A 124 -6.99 12.22 -3.90
N ARG A 125 -7.13 11.12 -4.66
CA ARG A 125 -8.41 10.40 -4.78
C ARG A 125 -8.93 9.92 -3.43
N ALA A 126 -8.06 9.33 -2.60
CA ALA A 126 -8.41 8.87 -1.26
C ALA A 126 -8.84 10.03 -0.34
N ALA A 127 -8.21 11.20 -0.48
CA ALA A 127 -8.53 12.41 0.27
C ALA A 127 -9.86 13.04 -0.19
N LYS A 128 -10.09 13.20 -1.49
CA LYS A 128 -11.30 13.82 -2.07
C LYS A 128 -12.57 13.00 -1.88
N GLY A 129 -12.44 11.71 -1.60
CA GLY A 129 -13.60 10.85 -1.37
C GLY A 129 -14.31 10.39 -2.66
N PRO A 130 -15.46 9.69 -2.54
CA PRO A 130 -16.15 9.05 -3.66
C PRO A 130 -16.58 10.01 -4.77
N GLN A 131 -17.01 11.23 -4.44
CA GLN A 131 -17.42 12.25 -5.40
C GLN A 131 -16.22 12.84 -6.15
N GLY A 132 -15.02 12.80 -5.54
CA GLY A 132 -13.77 13.22 -6.18
C GLY A 132 -13.59 14.73 -6.32
N ASP A 133 -14.31 15.53 -5.54
CA ASP A 133 -14.32 17.00 -5.63
C ASP A 133 -14.17 17.73 -4.28
N ASN A 134 -14.11 17.01 -3.17
CA ASN A 134 -14.00 17.61 -1.84
C ASN A 134 -12.73 18.46 -1.70
N HIS A 135 -12.89 19.69 -1.21
CA HIS A 135 -11.80 20.62 -0.94
C HIS A 135 -10.99 20.22 0.30
N TYR A 136 -11.67 19.69 1.32
CA TYR A 136 -11.08 19.01 2.48
C TYR A 136 -11.59 17.56 2.52
N PRO A 137 -10.93 16.63 3.20
CA PRO A 137 -11.39 15.24 3.26
C PRO A 137 -12.84 15.05 3.67
N TRP A 138 -13.37 15.93 4.50
CA TRP A 138 -14.72 15.94 5.05
C TRP A 138 -15.73 16.83 4.31
N GLY A 139 -15.36 17.44 3.17
CA GLY A 139 -16.22 18.32 2.38
C GLY A 139 -15.57 19.64 1.95
N HIS A 140 -16.36 20.68 1.75
CA HIS A 140 -15.88 21.94 1.14
C HIS A 140 -15.54 23.05 2.12
N THR A 141 -15.87 22.91 3.41
CA THR A 141 -15.69 23.95 4.41
C THR A 141 -14.66 23.55 5.45
N LEU A 142 -13.70 24.44 5.74
CA LEU A 142 -12.73 24.25 6.81
C LEU A 142 -13.45 24.13 8.17
N ASP A 143 -13.10 23.09 8.91
CA ASP A 143 -13.51 22.91 10.29
C ASP A 143 -12.27 22.63 11.16
N PRO A 144 -11.86 23.57 12.03
CA PRO A 144 -10.66 23.43 12.84
C PRO A 144 -10.73 22.28 13.87
N LYS A 145 -11.90 21.67 14.08
CA LYS A 145 -12.08 20.52 14.97
C LYS A 145 -11.77 19.20 14.28
N LYS A 146 -11.57 19.19 12.96
CA LYS A 146 -11.42 17.99 12.15
C LYS A 146 -9.99 17.69 11.73
N ALA A 147 -9.02 18.53 12.09
CA ALA A 147 -7.62 18.35 11.73
C ALA A 147 -6.66 18.98 12.73
N ASN A 148 -5.44 18.45 12.82
CA ASN A 148 -4.34 19.04 13.57
C ASN A 148 -3.45 19.88 12.65
N TYR A 149 -3.46 21.20 12.80
CA TYR A 149 -2.69 22.14 11.98
C TYR A 149 -2.40 23.44 12.71
N GLY A 150 -1.64 24.34 12.12
CA GLY A 150 -1.43 25.71 12.61
C GLY A 150 -0.77 25.79 13.99
N GLN A 151 -0.07 24.75 14.40
CA GLN A 151 0.57 24.63 15.71
C GLN A 151 -0.42 24.67 16.90
N ASN A 152 -1.71 24.45 16.67
CA ASN A 152 -2.75 24.57 17.70
C ASN A 152 -2.51 23.63 18.90
N ILE A 153 -1.89 22.47 18.68
CA ILE A 153 -1.55 21.48 19.72
C ILE A 153 -0.03 21.47 20.01
N GLY A 154 0.79 21.97 19.09
CA GLY A 154 2.25 22.05 19.22
C GLY A 154 2.99 20.68 19.10
N ARG A 155 2.31 19.65 18.56
CA ARG A 155 2.84 18.30 18.34
C ARG A 155 1.93 17.52 17.41
N THR A 156 2.39 16.32 16.98
CA THR A 156 1.51 15.34 16.35
C THR A 156 0.48 14.79 17.36
N THR A 157 -0.65 14.32 16.85
CA THR A 157 -1.69 13.62 17.63
C THR A 157 -1.72 12.13 17.26
N PRO A 158 -2.34 11.26 18.08
CA PRO A 158 -2.61 9.89 17.69
C PRO A 158 -3.27 9.79 16.31
N ILE A 159 -2.93 8.75 15.55
CA ILE A 159 -3.35 8.58 14.15
C ILE A 159 -4.87 8.47 13.95
N ASP A 160 -5.64 8.25 15.00
CA ASP A 160 -7.11 8.11 15.01
C ASP A 160 -7.83 9.29 15.70
N SER A 161 -7.14 10.41 15.95
CA SER A 161 -7.65 11.51 16.80
C SER A 161 -8.84 12.27 16.21
N TYR A 162 -9.06 12.25 14.90
CA TYR A 162 -10.07 13.08 14.23
C TYR A 162 -11.09 12.23 13.46
N PRO A 163 -12.00 11.51 14.14
CA PRO A 163 -12.96 10.62 13.46
C PRO A 163 -13.98 11.37 12.58
N GLU A 164 -14.22 12.68 12.82
CA GLU A 164 -15.06 13.52 11.97
C GLU A 164 -14.29 14.16 10.81
N GLY A 165 -12.97 14.04 10.81
CA GLY A 165 -12.06 14.54 9.78
C GLY A 165 -11.68 13.49 8.73
N VAL A 166 -12.27 12.31 8.76
CA VAL A 166 -11.99 11.24 7.80
C VAL A 166 -12.48 11.58 6.40
N SER A 167 -11.79 11.07 5.40
CA SER A 167 -12.25 11.19 4.02
C SER A 167 -13.51 10.35 3.78
N GLY A 168 -14.22 10.61 2.69
CA GLY A 168 -15.40 9.84 2.32
C GLY A 168 -15.17 8.34 2.10
N PHE A 169 -13.90 7.91 1.96
CA PHE A 169 -13.51 6.50 1.95
C PHE A 169 -13.12 5.97 3.34
N GLY A 170 -13.02 6.82 4.35
CA GLY A 170 -12.69 6.44 5.72
C GLY A 170 -11.20 6.52 6.07
N ALA A 171 -10.36 7.18 5.26
CA ALA A 171 -8.96 7.45 5.58
C ALA A 171 -8.85 8.64 6.55
N TYR A 172 -8.09 8.46 7.63
CA TYR A 172 -7.84 9.46 8.67
C TYR A 172 -6.70 10.40 8.27
N ASN A 173 -6.73 11.63 8.80
CA ASN A 173 -5.66 12.61 8.71
C ASN A 173 -5.15 12.89 7.28
N MET A 174 -6.04 12.77 6.28
CA MET A 174 -5.71 13.22 4.91
C MET A 174 -5.61 14.76 4.82
N ALA A 175 -5.74 15.45 5.95
CA ALA A 175 -5.49 16.87 6.14
C ALA A 175 -4.91 17.11 7.54
N GLY A 176 -3.70 17.67 7.62
CA GLY A 176 -3.00 17.96 8.86
C GLY A 176 -2.28 16.77 9.47
N ASN A 177 -1.87 16.89 10.72
CA ASN A 177 -1.04 15.99 11.50
C ASN A 177 0.39 15.89 10.94
N VAL A 178 0.63 15.17 9.84
CA VAL A 178 1.92 15.16 9.14
C VAL A 178 1.75 15.33 7.64
N PHE A 179 2.69 16.02 6.99
CA PHE A 179 2.87 15.88 5.55
C PHE A 179 3.21 14.43 5.22
N GLU A 180 2.76 13.95 4.08
CA GLU A 180 2.95 12.57 3.68
C GLU A 180 3.74 12.46 2.39
N TRP A 181 4.81 11.66 2.43
CA TRP A 181 5.52 11.26 1.23
C TRP A 181 4.61 10.45 0.31
N VAL A 182 4.64 10.78 -0.98
CA VAL A 182 4.07 9.93 -2.03
C VAL A 182 5.16 9.46 -2.99
N GLN A 183 4.82 8.57 -3.91
CA GLN A 183 5.79 7.97 -4.83
C GLN A 183 6.39 8.96 -5.81
N ASP A 184 5.62 9.99 -6.20
CA ASP A 184 5.86 10.83 -7.36
C ASP A 184 7.01 11.82 -7.17
N TRP A 185 7.76 12.04 -8.25
CA TRP A 185 8.57 13.21 -8.39
C TRP A 185 7.68 14.44 -8.58
N TYR A 186 8.03 15.54 -7.91
CA TYR A 186 7.32 16.79 -8.11
C TYR A 186 7.79 17.47 -9.41
N ASP A 187 6.86 17.83 -10.26
CA ASP A 187 7.09 18.67 -11.43
C ASP A 187 5.96 19.69 -11.57
N LEU A 188 6.32 20.96 -11.89
CA LEU A 188 5.39 22.09 -12.00
C LEU A 188 4.40 21.95 -13.16
N LYS A 189 4.75 21.17 -14.20
CA LYS A 189 3.97 21.07 -15.43
C LYS A 189 3.24 19.72 -15.55
N TYR A 190 3.59 18.76 -14.70
CA TYR A 190 3.12 17.39 -14.83
C TYR A 190 1.61 17.26 -15.00
N TYR A 191 0.82 18.02 -14.22
CA TYR A 191 -0.65 17.96 -14.30
C TYR A 191 -1.24 18.36 -15.66
N LYS A 192 -0.51 19.16 -16.46
CA LYS A 192 -0.91 19.54 -17.82
C LYS A 192 -0.59 18.47 -18.88
N GLU A 193 0.29 17.55 -18.56
CA GLU A 193 0.83 16.52 -19.45
C GLU A 193 0.56 15.10 -18.92
N SER A 194 -0.07 14.98 -17.75
CA SER A 194 -0.34 13.74 -17.05
C SER A 194 -1.27 12.83 -17.89
N PRO A 195 -0.95 11.53 -18.03
CA PRO A 195 -1.89 10.60 -18.62
C PRO A 195 -3.15 10.49 -17.74
N ALA A 196 -4.31 10.34 -18.39
CA ALA A 196 -5.58 10.24 -17.69
C ALA A 196 -5.73 8.91 -16.92
N LEU A 197 -5.10 7.81 -17.37
CA LEU A 197 -5.23 6.49 -16.76
C LEU A 197 -4.00 6.17 -15.90
N ASN A 198 -4.22 5.95 -14.60
CA ASN A 198 -3.20 5.53 -13.63
C ASN A 198 -1.89 6.34 -13.76
N PRO A 199 -1.92 7.68 -13.63
CA PRO A 199 -0.73 8.51 -13.82
C PRO A 199 0.41 8.07 -12.89
N PRO A 200 1.59 7.76 -13.44
CA PRO A 200 2.71 7.21 -12.66
C PRO A 200 3.53 8.28 -11.92
N GLY A 201 3.22 9.56 -12.11
CA GLY A 201 4.07 10.68 -11.70
C GLY A 201 5.08 11.10 -12.77
N ALA A 202 5.73 12.23 -12.56
CA ALA A 202 6.76 12.73 -13.46
C ALA A 202 7.99 11.79 -13.49
N GLU A 203 8.65 11.67 -14.64
CA GLU A 203 9.88 10.85 -14.77
C GLU A 203 11.05 11.42 -13.99
N LYS A 204 11.07 12.75 -13.80
CA LYS A 204 12.15 13.48 -13.13
C LYS A 204 11.56 14.53 -12.20
N GLY A 205 12.23 14.71 -11.05
CA GLY A 205 11.88 15.77 -10.12
C GLY A 205 12.33 17.13 -10.62
N TYR A 206 11.52 18.15 -10.34
CA TYR A 206 11.90 19.53 -10.53
C TYR A 206 13.07 19.90 -9.61
N ASN A 207 14.03 20.63 -10.14
CA ASN A 207 15.22 21.02 -9.42
C ASN A 207 15.16 22.52 -9.11
N PHE A 208 14.72 22.87 -7.91
CA PHE A 208 14.67 24.24 -7.46
C PHE A 208 16.08 24.76 -7.16
N ALA A 209 16.48 25.83 -7.85
CA ALA A 209 17.75 26.53 -7.61
C ALA A 209 18.98 25.59 -7.54
N ASN A 210 19.02 24.51 -8.30
CA ASN A 210 20.09 23.50 -8.33
C ASN A 210 20.33 22.78 -7.00
N GLN A 211 19.31 22.68 -6.15
CA GLN A 211 19.40 21.95 -4.87
C GLN A 211 19.11 20.45 -4.97
N GLY A 212 18.85 19.96 -6.17
CA GLY A 212 18.49 18.56 -6.44
C GLY A 212 17.00 18.37 -6.72
N PRO A 213 16.63 17.19 -7.27
CA PRO A 213 15.26 16.89 -7.58
C PRO A 213 14.42 16.67 -6.31
N VAL A 214 13.13 16.98 -6.37
CA VAL A 214 12.23 16.91 -5.21
C VAL A 214 11.07 15.95 -5.44
N ARG A 215 10.62 15.31 -4.36
CA ARG A 215 9.44 14.44 -4.29
C ARG A 215 8.23 15.21 -3.77
N VAL A 216 7.04 14.74 -4.15
CA VAL A 216 5.77 15.33 -3.72
C VAL A 216 5.48 14.99 -2.25
N LEU A 217 4.95 15.99 -1.53
CA LEU A 217 4.36 15.89 -0.21
C LEU A 217 2.90 16.33 -0.27
N ARG A 218 2.04 15.68 0.52
CA ARG A 218 0.60 15.93 0.55
C ARG A 218 0.08 16.09 1.98
N GLY A 219 -1.11 16.72 2.11
CA GLY A 219 -1.94 16.73 3.31
C GLY A 219 -1.73 17.87 4.30
N GLY A 220 -0.61 18.56 4.25
CA GLY A 220 -0.26 19.52 5.32
C GLY A 220 0.19 18.81 6.60
N SER A 221 0.55 19.57 7.63
CA SER A 221 0.99 19.03 8.91
C SER A 221 0.49 19.88 10.09
N TRP A 222 0.75 19.40 11.30
CA TRP A 222 0.45 20.17 12.52
C TRP A 222 1.13 21.54 12.58
N LEU A 223 2.19 21.75 11.79
CA LEU A 223 2.91 23.01 11.65
C LEU A 223 2.33 23.90 10.56
N ALA A 224 1.67 23.30 9.56
CA ALA A 224 1.27 23.98 8.34
C ALA A 224 0.06 24.91 8.54
N PRO A 225 -0.06 25.99 7.76
CA PRO A 225 -1.27 26.83 7.77
C PRO A 225 -2.46 26.09 7.16
N ALA A 226 -3.67 26.61 7.40
CA ALA A 226 -4.91 26.04 6.89
C ALA A 226 -4.95 25.86 5.35
N THR A 227 -4.27 26.71 4.61
CA THR A 227 -4.16 26.65 3.14
C THR A 227 -3.46 25.39 2.65
N SER A 228 -2.64 24.74 3.48
CA SER A 228 -1.98 23.46 3.12
C SER A 228 -2.85 22.21 3.35
N LEU A 229 -4.08 22.38 3.88
CA LEU A 229 -4.98 21.26 4.20
C LEU A 229 -5.88 20.86 3.03
N HIS A 230 -5.84 21.59 1.93
CA HIS A 230 -6.66 21.28 0.75
C HIS A 230 -6.23 19.94 0.17
N THR A 231 -7.18 19.13 -0.23
CA THR A 231 -6.93 17.80 -0.81
C THR A 231 -6.08 17.85 -2.07
N SER A 232 -6.12 18.98 -2.80
CA SER A 232 -5.32 19.23 -4.01
C SER A 232 -3.96 19.87 -3.72
N HIS A 233 -3.74 20.42 -2.50
CA HIS A 233 -2.51 21.17 -2.22
C HIS A 233 -1.27 20.30 -2.39
N ARG A 234 -0.33 20.79 -3.20
CA ARG A 234 0.95 20.16 -3.50
C ARG A 234 2.06 20.83 -2.72
N PHE A 235 2.91 20.04 -2.11
CA PHE A 235 4.16 20.48 -1.52
C PHE A 235 5.29 19.54 -1.95
N TRP A 236 6.52 19.84 -1.57
CA TRP A 236 7.67 19.05 -1.99
C TRP A 236 8.83 19.10 -0.99
N ASN A 237 9.70 18.10 -1.06
CA ASN A 237 10.98 18.11 -0.39
C ASN A 237 11.99 17.22 -1.18
N GLN A 238 13.27 17.40 -0.89
CA GLN A 238 14.32 16.52 -1.38
C GLN A 238 14.16 15.13 -0.75
N PRO A 239 14.34 14.04 -1.50
CA PRO A 239 14.07 12.68 -1.01
C PRO A 239 14.93 12.27 0.19
N GLU A 240 16.15 12.79 0.31
CA GLU A 240 17.05 12.52 1.43
C GLU A 240 16.95 13.56 2.55
N ASN A 241 16.06 14.54 2.41
CA ASN A 241 15.95 15.65 3.34
C ASN A 241 14.73 15.51 4.24
N ASN A 242 14.95 15.41 5.52
CA ASN A 242 13.94 15.43 6.55
C ASN A 242 13.80 16.81 7.24
N SER A 243 14.12 17.91 6.55
CA SER A 243 14.13 19.28 7.13
C SER A 243 12.78 19.73 7.68
N TYR A 244 11.66 19.19 7.16
CA TYR A 244 10.32 19.33 7.76
C TYR A 244 10.00 18.17 8.71
N GLY A 245 11.02 17.46 9.18
CA GLY A 245 10.96 16.17 9.84
C GLY A 245 10.00 16.08 11.01
N VAL A 246 9.86 17.12 11.82
CA VAL A 246 8.89 17.13 12.95
C VAL A 246 7.42 17.07 12.52
N GLY A 247 7.13 17.21 11.24
CA GLY A 247 5.79 17.14 10.67
C GLY A 247 5.76 16.40 9.33
N LEU A 248 6.71 15.49 9.07
CA LEU A 248 6.84 14.74 7.82
C LEU A 248 6.85 13.24 8.11
N GLY A 249 5.83 12.55 7.65
CA GLY A 249 5.60 11.13 7.75
C GLY A 249 5.12 10.54 6.42
N PHE A 250 4.31 9.48 6.47
CA PHE A 250 3.78 8.80 5.29
C PHE A 250 2.67 7.81 5.64
N ARG A 251 1.99 7.30 4.61
CA ARG A 251 1.15 6.10 4.63
C ARG A 251 1.46 5.23 3.43
N CYS A 252 1.07 3.95 3.47
CA CYS A 252 1.30 3.03 2.37
C CYS A 252 0.03 2.75 1.56
N ALA A 253 0.21 2.33 0.32
CA ALA A 253 -0.83 1.82 -0.56
C ALA A 253 -0.48 0.41 -1.06
N LYS A 254 -1.48 -0.30 -1.56
CA LYS A 254 -1.32 -1.62 -2.15
C LYS A 254 -2.18 -1.71 -3.40
N SER A 255 -1.58 -2.11 -4.51
CA SER A 255 -2.33 -2.36 -5.74
C SER A 255 -3.22 -3.59 -5.55
N VAL A 256 -4.49 -3.48 -5.93
CA VAL A 256 -5.37 -4.63 -6.09
C VAL A 256 -5.11 -5.19 -7.48
N GLN A 257 -4.68 -6.43 -7.58
CA GLN A 257 -4.62 -7.10 -8.89
C GLN A 257 -6.06 -7.23 -9.40
N THR A 258 -6.47 -6.32 -10.26
CA THR A 258 -7.67 -6.51 -11.07
C THR A 258 -7.30 -7.46 -12.20
N VAL A 259 -7.71 -8.70 -12.07
CA VAL A 259 -7.69 -9.64 -13.20
C VAL A 259 -8.67 -9.09 -14.24
N SER A 260 -8.23 -8.82 -15.47
CA SER A 260 -9.13 -8.36 -16.52
C SER A 260 -10.23 -9.40 -16.77
N ASP A 261 -11.42 -8.98 -17.26
CA ASP A 261 -12.50 -9.91 -17.58
C ASP A 261 -12.05 -10.98 -18.59
N GLU A 262 -11.17 -10.62 -19.53
CA GLU A 262 -10.56 -11.55 -20.48
C GLU A 262 -9.62 -12.54 -19.79
N ALA A 263 -8.78 -12.08 -18.84
CA ALA A 263 -7.92 -12.96 -18.08
C ALA A 263 -8.73 -13.85 -17.12
N MET A 264 -9.80 -13.33 -16.51
CA MET A 264 -10.73 -14.15 -15.71
C MET A 264 -11.41 -15.22 -16.56
N GLN A 265 -11.83 -14.88 -17.79
CA GLN A 265 -12.43 -15.86 -18.70
C GLN A 265 -11.40 -16.90 -19.11
N ALA A 266 -10.19 -16.50 -19.52
CA ALA A 266 -9.10 -17.40 -19.85
C ALA A 266 -8.72 -18.32 -18.68
N GLY A 267 -8.74 -17.79 -17.45
CA GLY A 267 -8.53 -18.55 -16.22
C GLY A 267 -9.62 -19.61 -16.00
N ARG A 268 -10.90 -19.25 -16.17
CA ARG A 268 -12.05 -20.19 -16.11
C ARG A 268 -11.95 -21.29 -17.16
N ASP A 269 -11.62 -20.94 -18.40
CA ASP A 269 -11.50 -21.91 -19.49
C ASP A 269 -10.34 -22.89 -19.22
N ALA A 270 -9.22 -22.40 -18.75
CA ALA A 270 -8.08 -23.23 -18.34
C ALA A 270 -8.42 -24.12 -17.14
N PHE A 271 -9.18 -23.62 -16.18
CA PHE A 271 -9.65 -24.40 -15.02
C PHE A 271 -10.58 -25.55 -15.45
N ILE A 272 -11.53 -25.29 -16.35
CA ILE A 272 -12.39 -26.34 -16.91
C ILE A 272 -11.55 -27.41 -17.61
N GLN A 273 -10.54 -27.02 -18.38
CA GLN A 273 -9.61 -27.96 -19.01
C GLN A 273 -8.86 -28.81 -17.97
N ALA A 274 -8.44 -28.21 -16.85
CA ALA A 274 -7.80 -28.95 -15.76
C ALA A 274 -8.73 -30.03 -15.16
N LEU A 275 -9.99 -29.68 -14.89
CA LEU A 275 -10.99 -30.62 -14.37
C LEU A 275 -11.29 -31.76 -15.34
N VAL A 276 -11.41 -31.48 -16.63
CA VAL A 276 -11.60 -32.52 -17.68
C VAL A 276 -10.38 -33.42 -17.74
N ALA A 277 -9.18 -32.92 -17.71
CA ALA A 277 -7.95 -33.70 -17.72
C ALA A 277 -7.82 -34.59 -16.44
N MET A 278 -8.21 -34.05 -15.28
CA MET A 278 -8.27 -34.84 -14.04
C MET A 278 -9.26 -36.00 -14.14
N GLY A 279 -10.45 -35.75 -14.67
CA GLY A 279 -11.46 -36.78 -14.89
C GLY A 279 -11.01 -37.90 -15.87
N ALA A 280 -10.09 -37.57 -16.78
CA ALA A 280 -9.46 -38.49 -17.71
C ALA A 280 -8.15 -39.14 -17.17
N GLU A 281 -7.80 -38.91 -15.90
CA GLU A 281 -6.56 -39.36 -15.23
C GLU A 281 -5.26 -38.83 -15.88
N LYS A 282 -5.36 -37.79 -16.72
CA LYS A 282 -4.23 -37.12 -17.42
C LYS A 282 -3.60 -36.08 -16.51
N ASN A 283 -2.96 -36.48 -15.44
CA ASN A 283 -2.47 -35.58 -14.40
C ASN A 283 -1.44 -34.54 -14.87
N ALA A 284 -0.62 -34.85 -15.89
CA ALA A 284 0.32 -33.90 -16.46
C ALA A 284 -0.40 -32.76 -17.22
N ASP A 285 -1.42 -33.09 -18.02
CA ASP A 285 -2.24 -32.12 -18.76
C ASP A 285 -3.07 -31.27 -17.77
N ALA A 286 -3.61 -31.91 -16.73
CA ALA A 286 -4.33 -31.23 -15.66
C ALA A 286 -3.43 -30.24 -14.95
N MET A 287 -2.18 -30.58 -14.65
CA MET A 287 -1.21 -29.67 -14.04
C MET A 287 -0.89 -28.48 -14.94
N ALA A 288 -0.64 -28.71 -16.23
CA ALA A 288 -0.37 -27.62 -17.17
C ALA A 288 -1.56 -26.65 -17.30
N ALA A 289 -2.78 -27.19 -17.29
CA ALA A 289 -3.99 -26.37 -17.38
C ALA A 289 -4.25 -25.56 -16.10
N ILE A 290 -4.06 -26.13 -14.91
CA ILE A 290 -4.29 -25.43 -13.64
C ILE A 290 -3.24 -24.32 -13.41
N GLU A 291 -1.99 -24.51 -13.86
CA GLU A 291 -0.96 -23.46 -13.79
C GLU A 291 -1.31 -22.28 -14.72
N LYS A 292 -1.95 -22.52 -15.87
CA LYS A 292 -2.49 -21.44 -16.72
C LYS A 292 -3.63 -20.69 -16.05
N ALA A 293 -4.54 -21.41 -15.36
CA ALA A 293 -5.62 -20.78 -14.61
C ALA A 293 -5.05 -19.89 -13.49
N LEU A 294 -4.05 -20.38 -12.74
CA LEU A 294 -3.36 -19.62 -11.69
C LEU A 294 -2.53 -18.45 -12.22
N ALA A 295 -1.96 -18.54 -13.42
CA ALA A 295 -1.29 -17.41 -14.06
C ALA A 295 -2.28 -16.28 -14.42
N ALA A 296 -3.53 -16.65 -14.75
CA ALA A 296 -4.59 -15.69 -15.04
C ALA A 296 -5.20 -15.08 -13.76
N ASP A 297 -5.35 -15.87 -12.69
CA ASP A 297 -5.87 -15.43 -11.39
C ASP A 297 -5.12 -16.13 -10.24
N PRO A 298 -3.95 -15.57 -9.83
CA PRO A 298 -3.11 -16.16 -8.79
C PRO A 298 -3.75 -16.27 -7.41
N GLY A 299 -4.73 -15.39 -7.14
CA GLY A 299 -5.44 -15.32 -5.86
C GLY A 299 -6.60 -16.30 -5.74
N ASN A 300 -6.96 -17.02 -6.79
CA ASN A 300 -8.12 -17.91 -6.80
C ASN A 300 -7.91 -19.17 -5.95
N MET A 301 -8.62 -19.23 -4.84
CA MET A 301 -8.47 -20.33 -3.88
C MET A 301 -8.91 -21.69 -4.44
N GLU A 302 -9.90 -21.72 -5.34
CA GLU A 302 -10.38 -22.95 -5.98
C GLU A 302 -9.31 -23.53 -6.92
N TYR A 303 -8.62 -22.66 -7.69
CA TYR A 303 -7.52 -23.06 -8.55
C TYR A 303 -6.34 -23.61 -7.73
N GLN A 304 -6.00 -22.95 -6.60
CA GLN A 304 -4.94 -23.39 -5.70
C GLN A 304 -5.26 -24.76 -5.09
N ALA A 305 -6.47 -24.94 -4.58
CA ALA A 305 -6.92 -26.21 -4.03
C ALA A 305 -6.89 -27.35 -5.08
N THR A 306 -7.34 -27.06 -6.29
CA THR A 306 -7.33 -28.03 -7.40
C THR A 306 -5.90 -28.41 -7.80
N ARG A 307 -4.98 -27.46 -7.88
CA ARG A 307 -3.55 -27.74 -8.10
C ARG A 307 -3.00 -28.72 -7.06
N ASP A 308 -3.33 -28.51 -5.79
CA ASP A 308 -2.84 -29.36 -4.71
C ASP A 308 -3.44 -30.80 -4.78
N LEU A 309 -4.70 -30.93 -5.21
CA LEU A 309 -5.30 -32.22 -5.51
C LEU A 309 -4.55 -32.96 -6.64
N ILE A 310 -4.24 -32.26 -7.73
CA ILE A 310 -3.48 -32.82 -8.87
C ILE A 310 -2.09 -33.26 -8.41
N LYS A 311 -1.37 -32.45 -7.64
CA LYS A 311 -0.05 -32.78 -7.07
C LYS A 311 -0.11 -34.07 -6.23
N ASN A 312 -1.15 -34.23 -5.43
CA ASN A 312 -1.33 -35.41 -4.60
C ASN A 312 -1.65 -36.68 -5.44
N ALA A 313 -2.44 -36.54 -6.51
CA ALA A 313 -2.71 -37.64 -7.46
C ALA A 313 -1.41 -38.08 -8.16
N MET A 314 -0.59 -37.14 -8.66
CA MET A 314 0.70 -37.45 -9.30
C MET A 314 1.66 -38.19 -8.34
N LYS A 315 1.73 -37.80 -7.07
CA LYS A 315 2.56 -38.49 -6.06
C LYS A 315 2.11 -39.90 -5.80
N LYS A 316 0.81 -40.18 -5.84
CA LYS A 316 0.27 -41.57 -5.69
C LYS A 316 0.66 -42.45 -6.87
N THR A 317 0.57 -41.92 -8.10
CA THR A 317 0.95 -42.65 -9.31
C THR A 317 2.44 -43.01 -9.31
N MET A 318 3.32 -42.08 -8.86
CA MET A 318 4.77 -42.33 -8.76
C MET A 318 5.17 -43.37 -7.70
N LYS A 319 4.32 -43.62 -6.69
CA LYS A 319 4.59 -44.64 -5.65
C LYS A 319 4.13 -46.03 -6.04
N ASN A 320 3.25 -46.13 -7.02
CA ASN A 320 2.65 -47.40 -7.47
C ASN A 320 3.33 -47.97 -8.74
N ASN A 321 4.25 -47.24 -9.33
CA ASN A 321 5.18 -47.66 -10.39
C ASN A 321 6.60 -47.85 -9.83
#